data_79ba9b3b1141b20a3afc05d02abf164e
#
_entry.id   79ba9b3b1141b20a3afc05d02abf164e
#
_cell.length_a   1.000
_cell.length_b   1.000
_cell.length_c   1.000
_cell.angle_alpha   90.00
_cell.angle_beta   90.00
_cell.angle_gamma   90.00
#
_symmetry.space_group_name_H-M   'P 1'
#
loop_
_entity.id
_entity.type
_entity.pdbx_description
1 polymer ?
#
loop_
_entity_poly.entity_id
_entity_poly.type
_entity_poly.pdbx_seq_one_letter_code
_entity_poly.pdbx_strand_id
1 'polypeptide(L)'
;MFTTNVKVYFYDADPAGIIFYASLFKYVHAAYEDFLRDLHTERNFFFDRDYILPIIHAEADYIKPIRVGEELSIEVVVSALKNSSFEVSYKFYKDSNQFTAIAKTVHVCVLKEKFKKIELPKDLYGKLKANLG
;
A
#
# COMPACT_ATOMS: atom_id res chain seq x y z
N MET A 1 2.71 -10.32 8.62
CA MET A 1 2.96 -8.89 8.37
C MET A 1 4.08 -8.75 7.34
N PHE A 2 3.88 -7.89 6.38
CA PHE A 2 4.87 -7.63 5.34
C PHE A 2 5.58 -6.30 5.62
N THR A 3 6.88 -6.23 5.38
CA THR A 3 7.66 -5.01 5.59
C THR A 3 8.49 -4.73 4.34
N THR A 4 8.54 -3.47 3.93
CA THR A 4 9.38 -3.02 2.83
C THR A 4 10.04 -1.70 3.22
N ASN A 5 11.02 -1.26 2.43
CA ASN A 5 11.78 -0.05 2.73
C ASN A 5 11.77 0.91 1.54
N VAL A 6 11.86 2.19 1.84
CA VAL A 6 11.94 3.24 0.83
C VAL A 6 12.90 4.32 1.32
N LYS A 7 13.61 4.95 0.38
CA LYS A 7 14.49 6.07 0.68
C LYS A 7 13.88 7.36 0.15
N VAL A 8 14.02 8.44 0.91
CA VAL A 8 13.48 9.75 0.53
C VAL A 8 14.55 10.50 -0.28
N TYR A 9 14.22 10.83 -1.53
CA TYR A 9 15.09 11.55 -2.44
C TYR A 9 14.71 13.02 -2.56
N PHE A 10 15.58 13.84 -3.17
CA PHE A 10 15.30 15.26 -3.38
C PHE A 10 14.01 15.50 -4.13
N TYR A 11 13.70 14.68 -5.13
CA TYR A 11 12.48 14.85 -5.92
C TYR A 11 11.20 14.51 -5.17
N ASP A 12 11.32 13.96 -3.96
CA ASP A 12 10.17 13.66 -3.11
C ASP A 12 9.83 14.80 -2.14
N ALA A 13 10.66 15.86 -2.11
CA ALA A 13 10.59 16.89 -1.10
C ALA A 13 10.15 18.24 -1.66
N ASP A 14 9.70 19.11 -0.76
CA ASP A 14 9.42 20.50 -1.06
C ASP A 14 10.57 21.39 -0.58
N PRO A 15 10.47 22.75 -0.76
CA PRO A 15 11.56 23.65 -0.35
C PRO A 15 11.90 23.62 1.14
N ALA A 16 11.03 23.08 2.00
CA ALA A 16 11.31 22.96 3.44
C ALA A 16 12.22 21.78 3.76
N GLY A 17 12.55 20.92 2.78
CA GLY A 17 13.41 19.75 2.99
C GLY A 17 12.67 18.54 3.58
N ILE A 18 11.38 18.62 3.71
CA ILE A 18 10.53 17.48 4.12
C ILE A 18 9.73 16.99 2.92
N ILE A 19 9.22 15.78 3.00
CA ILE A 19 8.49 15.23 1.85
C ILE A 19 7.30 16.12 1.49
N PHE A 20 7.09 16.30 0.18
CA PHE A 20 5.87 16.85 -0.33
C PHE A 20 4.73 15.91 0.06
N TYR A 21 3.61 16.45 0.56
CA TYR A 21 2.58 15.59 1.16
C TYR A 21 2.11 14.47 0.24
N ALA A 22 2.03 14.70 -1.06
CA ALA A 22 1.61 13.67 -2.01
C ALA A 22 2.64 12.56 -2.21
N SER A 23 3.91 12.80 -1.86
CA SER A 23 4.96 11.78 -1.98
C SER A 23 4.70 10.59 -1.06
N LEU A 24 4.04 10.80 0.07
CA LEU A 24 3.68 9.70 0.96
C LEU A 24 2.82 8.67 0.25
N PHE A 25 1.85 9.11 -0.56
CA PHE A 25 0.99 8.19 -1.32
C PHE A 25 1.75 7.45 -2.41
N LYS A 26 2.81 8.03 -2.94
CA LYS A 26 3.71 7.32 -3.86
C LYS A 26 4.40 6.17 -3.14
N TYR A 27 4.88 6.40 -1.91
CA TYR A 27 5.48 5.34 -1.09
C TYR A 27 4.46 4.27 -0.71
N VAL A 28 3.25 4.70 -0.37
CA VAL A 28 2.14 3.78 -0.07
C VAL A 28 1.88 2.86 -1.26
N HIS A 29 1.81 3.45 -2.46
CA HIS A 29 1.53 2.66 -3.66
C HIS A 29 2.67 1.69 -3.98
N ALA A 30 3.91 2.11 -3.82
CA ALA A 30 5.07 1.24 -3.98
C ALA A 30 5.04 0.07 -2.98
N ALA A 31 4.71 0.36 -1.72
CA ALA A 31 4.59 -0.67 -0.69
C ALA A 31 3.45 -1.64 -0.99
N TYR A 32 2.33 -1.13 -1.48
CA TYR A 32 1.20 -1.97 -1.91
C TYR A 32 1.61 -2.91 -3.05
N GLU A 33 2.32 -2.38 -4.05
CA GLU A 33 2.80 -3.20 -5.16
C GLU A 33 3.75 -4.28 -4.67
N ASP A 34 4.69 -3.94 -3.81
CA ASP A 34 5.61 -4.91 -3.21
C ASP A 34 4.86 -5.99 -2.43
N PHE A 35 3.84 -5.58 -1.68
CA PHE A 35 3.00 -6.50 -0.93
C PHE A 35 2.27 -7.48 -1.85
N LEU A 36 1.68 -6.99 -2.93
CA LEU A 36 1.01 -7.86 -3.90
C LEU A 36 1.98 -8.82 -4.56
N ARG A 37 3.21 -8.38 -4.86
CA ARG A 37 4.23 -9.27 -5.41
C ARG A 37 4.63 -10.35 -4.41
N ASP A 38 4.69 -10.01 -3.13
CA ASP A 38 4.97 -10.98 -2.09
C ASP A 38 3.86 -12.04 -1.96
N LEU A 39 2.60 -11.63 -2.14
CA LEU A 39 1.47 -12.55 -2.13
C LEU A 39 1.45 -13.47 -3.35
N HIS A 40 1.95 -13.01 -4.50
CA HIS A 40 1.84 -13.71 -5.77
C HIS A 40 3.22 -14.01 -6.31
N THR A 41 3.49 -15.29 -6.57
CA THR A 41 4.72 -15.72 -7.22
C THR A 41 4.59 -15.68 -8.74
N GLU A 42 3.39 -15.50 -9.25
CA GLU A 42 3.11 -15.50 -10.67
C GLU A 42 3.60 -14.22 -11.32
N ARG A 43 4.29 -14.39 -12.44
CA ARG A 43 4.71 -13.29 -13.29
C ARG A 43 3.46 -12.64 -13.91
N ASN A 44 3.50 -11.35 -14.16
CA ASN A 44 2.44 -10.59 -14.83
C ASN A 44 1.13 -10.52 -14.04
N PHE A 45 1.17 -10.71 -12.72
CA PHE A 45 -0.04 -10.60 -11.90
C PHE A 45 -0.82 -9.32 -12.17
N PHE A 46 -0.11 -8.19 -12.37
CA PHE A 46 -0.76 -6.88 -12.54
C PHE A 46 -1.43 -6.71 -13.91
N PHE A 47 -1.11 -7.55 -14.89
CA PHE A 47 -1.54 -7.37 -16.27
C PHE A 47 -2.37 -8.53 -16.82
N ASP A 48 -2.16 -9.74 -16.33
CA ASP A 48 -2.76 -10.96 -16.85
C ASP A 48 -3.99 -11.41 -16.03
N ARG A 49 -4.86 -10.45 -15.72
CA ARG A 49 -6.08 -10.73 -14.95
C ARG A 49 -7.28 -10.08 -15.65
N ASP A 50 -8.43 -10.71 -15.50
CA ASP A 50 -9.71 -10.15 -15.96
C ASP A 50 -10.34 -9.23 -14.93
N TYR A 51 -9.71 -9.08 -13.78
CA TYR A 51 -10.16 -8.19 -12.71
C TYR A 51 -9.04 -7.19 -12.33
N ILE A 52 -9.46 -6.10 -11.74
CA ILE A 52 -8.55 -5.08 -11.19
C ILE A 52 -9.00 -4.72 -9.78
N LEU A 53 -8.10 -4.08 -9.04
CA LEU A 53 -8.31 -3.72 -7.63
C LEU A 53 -8.16 -2.21 -7.44
N PRO A 54 -9.05 -1.39 -8.04
CA PRO A 54 -8.92 0.06 -7.92
C PRO A 54 -9.06 0.54 -6.48
N ILE A 55 -8.38 1.63 -6.19
CA ILE A 55 -8.46 2.29 -4.89
C ILE A 55 -9.69 3.18 -4.88
N ILE A 56 -10.56 2.99 -3.89
CA ILE A 56 -11.77 3.79 -3.72
C ILE A 56 -11.69 4.75 -2.55
N HIS A 57 -10.67 4.60 -1.71
CA HIS A 57 -10.42 5.50 -0.59
C HIS A 57 -8.94 5.45 -0.22
N ALA A 58 -8.37 6.61 0.10
CA ALA A 58 -7.00 6.72 0.59
C ALA A 58 -6.95 7.82 1.64
N GLU A 59 -6.22 7.57 2.71
CA GLU A 59 -6.06 8.54 3.79
C GLU A 59 -4.68 8.42 4.40
N ALA A 60 -4.20 9.49 5.03
CA ALA A 60 -2.90 9.49 5.71
C ALA A 60 -2.88 10.51 6.84
N ASP A 61 -2.12 10.16 7.89
CA ASP A 61 -1.81 11.08 8.97
C ASP A 61 -0.29 11.22 9.05
N TYR A 62 0.18 12.46 9.07
CA TYR A 62 1.61 12.81 9.11
C TYR A 62 1.94 13.17 10.55
N ILE A 63 2.70 12.30 11.24
CA ILE A 63 2.93 12.40 12.67
C ILE A 63 4.26 13.08 12.98
N LYS A 64 5.31 12.76 12.22
CA LYS A 64 6.64 13.36 12.33
C LYS A 64 7.13 13.77 10.95
N PRO A 65 7.93 14.84 10.84
CA PRO A 65 8.51 15.21 9.55
C PRO A 65 9.37 14.09 8.98
N ILE A 66 9.24 13.87 7.69
CA ILE A 66 10.05 12.91 6.94
C ILE A 66 10.95 13.74 6.02
N ARG A 67 12.27 13.58 6.15
CA ARG A 67 13.26 14.43 5.49
C ARG A 67 14.01 13.72 4.40
N VAL A 68 14.53 14.50 3.47
CA VAL A 68 15.41 13.98 2.42
C VAL A 68 16.58 13.22 3.04
N GLY A 69 16.90 12.08 2.45
CA GLY A 69 17.99 11.22 2.88
C GLY A 69 17.62 10.17 3.91
N GLU A 70 16.44 10.29 4.51
CA GLU A 70 15.97 9.29 5.48
C GLU A 70 15.51 8.02 4.78
N GLU A 71 15.73 6.90 5.43
CA GLU A 71 15.17 5.61 5.02
C GLU A 71 13.98 5.28 5.89
N LEU A 72 12.90 4.83 5.26
CA LEU A 72 11.67 4.48 5.93
C LEU A 72 11.43 2.99 5.84
N SER A 73 11.01 2.40 6.95
CA SER A 73 10.48 1.05 7.00
C SER A 73 8.95 1.15 6.99
N ILE A 74 8.30 0.37 6.14
CA ILE A 74 6.85 0.40 5.98
C ILE A 74 6.30 -0.97 6.33
N GLU A 75 5.50 -1.03 7.39
CA GLU A 75 4.77 -2.24 7.78
C GLU A 75 3.42 -2.24 7.09
N VAL A 76 3.12 -3.32 6.39
CA VAL A 76 1.91 -3.46 5.60
C VAL A 76 1.07 -4.60 6.17
N VAL A 77 -0.17 -4.31 6.51
CA VAL A 77 -1.13 -5.33 6.98
C VAL A 77 -2.47 -5.11 6.31
N VAL A 78 -3.23 -6.19 6.16
CA VAL A 78 -4.64 -6.11 5.76
C VAL A 78 -5.42 -5.81 7.03
N SER A 79 -6.04 -4.64 7.09
CA SER A 79 -6.74 -4.17 8.30
C SER A 79 -8.25 -4.46 8.27
N ALA A 80 -8.81 -4.76 7.09
CA ALA A 80 -10.18 -5.21 6.95
C ALA A 80 -10.31 -6.03 5.67
N LEU A 81 -11.15 -7.06 5.71
CA LEU A 81 -11.35 -7.94 4.56
C LEU A 81 -12.84 -8.25 4.43
N LYS A 82 -13.40 -7.98 3.26
CA LYS A 82 -14.79 -8.25 2.92
C LYS A 82 -14.86 -9.10 1.65
N ASN A 83 -16.06 -9.44 1.22
CA ASN A 83 -16.23 -10.33 0.06
C ASN A 83 -15.66 -9.74 -1.24
N SER A 84 -15.79 -8.43 -1.44
CA SER A 84 -15.41 -7.77 -2.69
C SER A 84 -14.41 -6.63 -2.48
N SER A 85 -13.95 -6.41 -1.25
CA SER A 85 -13.07 -5.29 -0.92
C SER A 85 -12.18 -5.62 0.26
N PHE A 86 -11.11 -4.84 0.39
CA PHE A 86 -10.19 -4.96 1.54
C PHE A 86 -9.54 -3.61 1.81
N GLU A 87 -9.11 -3.45 3.05
CA GLU A 87 -8.36 -2.28 3.49
C GLU A 87 -6.95 -2.70 3.84
N VAL A 88 -5.98 -1.91 3.43
CA VAL A 88 -4.56 -2.12 3.76
C VAL A 88 -4.10 -0.93 4.59
N SER A 89 -3.39 -1.22 5.67
CA SER A 89 -2.80 -0.22 6.56
C SER A 89 -1.29 -0.22 6.40
N TYR A 90 -0.69 0.96 6.37
CA TYR A 90 0.74 1.17 6.16
C TYR A 90 1.26 2.02 7.30
N LYS A 91 2.19 1.49 8.10
CA LYS A 91 2.84 2.25 9.17
C LYS A 91 4.28 2.53 8.79
N PHE A 92 4.66 3.79 8.85
CA PHE A 92 5.97 4.27 8.45
C PHE A 92 6.85 4.54 9.66
N TYR A 93 8.06 4.01 9.66
CA TYR A 93 9.03 4.19 10.74
C TYR A 93 10.35 4.66 10.16
N LYS A 94 11.05 5.55 10.89
CA LYS A 94 12.42 5.93 10.59
C LYS A 94 13.30 5.65 11.81
N ASP A 95 14.63 5.64 11.62
CA ASP A 95 15.60 5.46 12.70
C ASP A 95 15.24 4.27 13.61
N SER A 96 15.01 3.12 12.99
CA SER A 96 14.70 1.83 13.60
C SER A 96 13.28 1.71 14.16
N ASN A 97 12.75 2.69 14.90
CA ASN A 97 11.44 2.53 15.54
C ASN A 97 10.66 3.83 15.68
N GLN A 98 11.09 4.91 15.08
CA GLN A 98 10.36 6.16 15.20
C GLN A 98 9.18 6.20 14.25
N PHE A 99 7.97 6.12 14.79
CA PHE A 99 6.74 6.18 14.04
C PHE A 99 6.55 7.57 13.43
N THR A 100 6.41 7.66 12.12
CA THR A 100 6.36 8.92 11.39
C THR A 100 5.05 9.20 10.70
N ALA A 101 4.37 8.16 10.21
CA ALA A 101 3.14 8.34 9.46
C ALA A 101 2.34 7.04 9.45
N ILE A 102 1.06 7.17 9.20
CA ILE A 102 0.17 6.03 8.95
C ILE A 102 -0.71 6.37 7.74
N ALA A 103 -0.95 5.38 6.90
CA ALA A 103 -1.86 5.53 5.76
C ALA A 103 -2.74 4.30 5.64
N LYS A 104 -3.85 4.46 4.94
CA LYS A 104 -4.77 3.37 4.62
C LYS A 104 -5.26 3.53 3.20
N THR A 105 -5.46 2.41 2.52
CA THR A 105 -6.10 2.37 1.21
C THR A 105 -7.19 1.30 1.22
N VAL A 106 -8.30 1.60 0.57
CA VAL A 106 -9.39 0.65 0.40
C VAL A 106 -9.48 0.30 -1.08
N HIS A 107 -9.53 -0.99 -1.37
CA HIS A 107 -9.55 -1.53 -2.72
C HIS A 107 -10.82 -2.33 -2.93
N VAL A 108 -11.42 -2.20 -4.10
CA VAL A 108 -12.58 -2.99 -4.49
C VAL A 108 -12.20 -3.84 -5.71
N CYS A 109 -12.75 -5.05 -5.77
CA CYS A 109 -12.51 -5.95 -6.91
C CYS A 109 -13.60 -5.73 -7.96
N VAL A 110 -13.16 -5.43 -9.20
CA VAL A 110 -14.08 -5.23 -10.32
C VAL A 110 -13.57 -5.94 -11.56
N LEU A 111 -14.49 -6.31 -12.44
CA LEU A 111 -14.13 -6.82 -13.75
C LEU A 111 -13.44 -5.73 -14.57
N LYS A 112 -12.37 -6.09 -15.24
CA LYS A 112 -11.54 -5.15 -15.98
C LYS A 112 -12.30 -4.46 -17.12
N GLU A 113 -13.09 -5.22 -17.89
CA GLU A 113 -13.79 -4.68 -19.04
C GLU A 113 -15.04 -3.90 -18.67
N LYS A 114 -15.86 -4.45 -17.80
CA LYS A 114 -17.18 -3.88 -17.46
C LYS A 114 -17.15 -2.99 -16.23
N PHE A 115 -16.03 -2.98 -15.54
CA PHE A 115 -15.85 -2.24 -14.29
C PHE A 115 -16.97 -2.54 -13.28
N LYS A 116 -17.41 -3.79 -13.27
CA LYS A 116 -18.49 -4.25 -12.39
C LYS A 116 -17.90 -4.94 -11.18
N LYS A 117 -18.40 -4.61 -10.00
CA LYS A 117 -17.97 -5.18 -8.74
C LYS A 117 -18.20 -6.70 -8.72
N ILE A 118 -17.18 -7.45 -8.31
CA ILE A 118 -17.23 -8.90 -8.17
C ILE A 118 -16.58 -9.31 -6.86
N GLU A 119 -16.80 -10.55 -6.45
CA GLU A 119 -16.13 -11.11 -5.28
C GLU A 119 -14.64 -11.26 -5.56
N LEU A 120 -13.83 -11.11 -4.51
CA LEU A 120 -12.40 -11.37 -4.59
C LEU A 120 -12.19 -12.84 -4.98
N PRO A 121 -11.24 -13.12 -5.90
CA PRO A 121 -10.89 -14.51 -6.21
C PRO A 121 -10.47 -15.25 -4.94
N LYS A 122 -10.82 -16.53 -4.85
CA LYS A 122 -10.62 -17.33 -3.64
C LYS A 122 -9.18 -17.40 -3.19
N ASP A 123 -8.25 -17.55 -4.10
CA ASP A 123 -6.82 -17.63 -3.76
C ASP A 123 -6.31 -16.28 -3.22
N LEU A 124 -6.71 -15.18 -3.84
CA LEU A 124 -6.36 -13.84 -3.35
C LEU A 124 -6.97 -13.60 -1.98
N TYR A 125 -8.26 -13.92 -1.81
CA TYR A 125 -8.94 -13.78 -0.51
C TYR A 125 -8.19 -14.52 0.58
N GLY A 126 -7.79 -15.76 0.33
CA GLY A 126 -7.05 -16.58 1.28
C GLY A 126 -5.70 -15.97 1.67
N LYS A 127 -4.99 -15.42 0.69
CA LYS A 127 -3.70 -14.77 0.93
C LYS A 127 -3.85 -13.47 1.71
N LEU A 128 -4.87 -12.68 1.38
CA LEU A 128 -5.18 -11.46 2.14
C LEU A 128 -5.55 -11.80 3.57
N LYS A 129 -6.35 -12.85 3.77
CA LYS A 129 -6.77 -13.29 5.10
C LYS A 129 -5.57 -13.71 5.95
N ALA A 130 -4.57 -14.34 5.36
CA ALA A 130 -3.35 -14.75 6.04
C ALA A 130 -2.53 -13.55 6.55
N ASN A 131 -2.76 -12.37 6.00
CA ASN A 131 -2.08 -11.13 6.38
C ASN A 131 -2.99 -10.17 7.16
N LEU A 132 -4.13 -10.64 7.61
CA LEU A 132 -5.06 -9.85 8.40
C LEU A 132 -4.47 -9.56 9.78
N GLY A 133 -4.45 -8.29 10.15
CA GLY A 133 -3.87 -7.88 11.43
C GLY A 133 -4.43 -6.61 12.02
#